data_84e0667420a5e6da16825edd122f31e9
#
_entry.id   84e0667420a5e6da16825edd122f31e9
#
_cell.length_a   1.000
_cell.length_b   1.000
_cell.length_c   1.000
_cell.angle_alpha   90.00
_cell.angle_beta   90.00
_cell.angle_gamma   90.00
#
_symmetry.space_group_name_H-M   'P 1'
#
loop_
_entity.id
_entity.type
_entity.pdbx_description
1 polymer ?
#
loop_
_entity_poly.entity_id
_entity_poly.type
_entity_poly.pdbx_seq_one_letter_code
_entity_poly.pdbx_strand_id
1 'polypeptide(L)'
;MLTLGIDTSNYATSLAVFDTAAGEVVCDCKRFLPVKEGQLGLRQSDALFHHTAALPELLGELGKGADLTAIGAGGGSARPRPVEGSYMPCFLAGVSAAEAFCAAKGIPLVRTTHQQGHIAAALFAAQRARFFGQRELVFHVSGGTTDLLLCEGPDKIQCIGTSTDLYAGQAVDRLGVRLGFAFPAGAEVSRLAAACQEPVRPKASVRGTSCSLSGLQNQCEAFLAQGKSPEYTCKYCLLCVAETLRRMAAAARKEEPGLPVVFAGGVMSSDVVRQYLTARMPDTYFVPGRFASDNAIGVSILAAREVGQWPTLSM
;
A
#
# COMPACT_ATOMS: atom_id res chain seq x y z
N MET A 1 -16.59 7.67 19.08
CA MET A 1 -15.65 8.83 19.03
C MET A 1 -15.05 8.87 17.63
N LEU A 2 -14.95 10.07 17.05
CA LEU A 2 -14.31 10.24 15.75
C LEU A 2 -12.80 10.47 15.94
N THR A 3 -11.98 9.94 15.02
CA THR A 3 -10.53 10.19 14.96
C THR A 3 -10.13 10.66 13.58
N LEU A 4 -9.20 11.62 13.51
CA LEU A 4 -8.66 12.18 12.29
C LEU A 4 -7.31 11.54 11.95
N GLY A 5 -7.09 11.19 10.69
CA GLY A 5 -5.79 10.82 10.15
C GLY A 5 -5.35 11.80 9.07
N ILE A 6 -4.08 12.15 9.05
CA ILE A 6 -3.43 12.96 8.01
C ILE A 6 -2.17 12.27 7.53
N ASP A 7 -2.05 12.07 6.22
CA ASP A 7 -0.86 11.51 5.58
C ASP A 7 -0.44 12.35 4.37
N THR A 8 0.81 12.79 4.35
CA THR A 8 1.42 13.57 3.26
C THR A 8 2.64 12.83 2.75
N SER A 9 2.39 11.68 2.13
CA SER A 9 3.42 10.88 1.46
C SER A 9 3.78 11.46 0.09
N ASN A 10 4.81 10.93 -0.55
CA ASN A 10 5.45 11.51 -1.75
C ASN A 10 4.51 11.98 -2.87
N TYR A 11 3.35 11.35 -3.06
CA TYR A 11 2.53 11.58 -4.24
C TYR A 11 1.09 11.98 -3.93
N ALA A 12 0.64 11.91 -2.68
CA ALA A 12 -0.72 12.24 -2.31
C ALA A 12 -0.84 12.91 -0.95
N THR A 13 -1.67 13.95 -0.86
CA THR A 13 -2.20 14.47 0.40
C THR A 13 -3.49 13.73 0.70
N SER A 14 -3.61 13.09 1.84
CA SER A 14 -4.81 12.34 2.21
C SER A 14 -5.22 12.59 3.65
N LEU A 15 -6.54 12.65 3.89
CA LEU A 15 -7.17 12.79 5.18
C LEU A 15 -8.27 11.75 5.31
N ALA A 16 -8.53 11.28 6.53
CA ALA A 16 -9.62 10.36 6.81
C ALA A 16 -10.18 10.56 8.22
N VAL A 17 -11.46 10.28 8.37
CA VAL A 17 -12.15 10.22 9.67
C VAL A 17 -12.65 8.80 9.88
N PHE A 18 -12.33 8.25 11.05
CA PHE A 18 -12.76 6.93 11.49
C PHE A 18 -13.66 7.05 12.72
N ASP A 19 -14.79 6.33 12.73
CA ASP A 19 -15.65 6.21 13.90
C ASP A 19 -15.33 4.95 14.69
N THR A 20 -14.83 5.15 15.91
CA THR A 20 -14.45 4.05 16.81
C THR A 20 -15.67 3.25 17.31
N ALA A 21 -16.84 3.87 17.40
CA ALA A 21 -18.06 3.20 17.88
C ALA A 21 -18.68 2.33 16.79
N ALA A 22 -18.73 2.84 15.55
CA ALA A 22 -19.22 2.08 14.41
C ALA A 22 -18.17 1.10 13.85
N GLY A 23 -16.88 1.34 14.11
CA GLY A 23 -15.78 0.56 13.54
C GLY A 23 -15.62 0.77 12.04
N GLU A 24 -15.93 1.97 11.54
CA GLU A 24 -15.93 2.25 10.11
C GLU A 24 -15.30 3.59 9.74
N VAL A 25 -14.89 3.70 8.47
CA VAL A 25 -14.41 4.95 7.87
C VAL A 25 -15.62 5.81 7.53
N VAL A 26 -15.78 6.95 8.21
CA VAL A 26 -16.88 7.90 8.00
C VAL A 26 -16.72 8.60 6.65
N CYS A 27 -15.53 9.15 6.42
CA CYS A 27 -15.17 9.78 5.16
C CYS A 27 -13.66 9.80 4.98
N ASP A 28 -13.23 9.87 3.75
CA ASP A 28 -11.83 10.08 3.37
C ASP A 28 -11.75 10.95 2.12
N CYS A 29 -10.69 11.73 2.02
CA CYS A 29 -10.39 12.51 0.82
C CYS A 29 -8.90 12.44 0.50
N LYS A 30 -8.59 12.51 -0.79
CA LYS A 30 -7.24 12.41 -1.29
C LYS A 30 -7.03 13.27 -2.53
N ARG A 31 -5.84 13.89 -2.62
CA ARG A 31 -5.41 14.65 -3.78
C ARG A 31 -4.00 14.25 -4.17
N PHE A 32 -3.83 13.80 -5.41
CA PHE A 32 -2.51 13.55 -5.96
C PHE A 32 -1.77 14.86 -6.24
N LEU A 33 -0.46 14.84 -5.99
CA LEU A 33 0.39 15.98 -6.31
C LEU A 33 0.62 16.08 -7.82
N PRO A 34 0.71 17.30 -8.38
CA PRO A 34 0.98 17.48 -9.79
C PRO A 34 2.43 17.09 -10.12
N VAL A 35 2.60 16.04 -10.90
CA VAL A 35 3.89 15.63 -11.45
C VAL A 35 3.97 16.17 -12.88
N LYS A 36 5.03 16.93 -13.22
CA LYS A 36 5.22 17.45 -14.57
C LYS A 36 5.46 16.31 -15.56
N GLU A 37 4.90 16.45 -16.75
CA GLU A 37 5.09 15.49 -17.84
C GLU A 37 6.58 15.24 -18.10
N GLY A 38 6.96 13.95 -18.21
CA GLY A 38 8.36 13.53 -18.38
C GLY A 38 9.21 13.47 -17.10
N GLN A 39 8.67 13.83 -15.93
CA GLN A 39 9.35 13.63 -14.66
C GLN A 39 8.95 12.31 -14.00
N LEU A 40 9.92 11.62 -13.38
CA LEU A 40 9.73 10.35 -12.67
C LEU A 40 9.41 10.53 -11.17
N GLY A 41 9.24 11.79 -10.70
CA GLY A 41 8.95 12.09 -9.31
C GLY A 41 8.97 13.60 -9.01
N LEU A 42 8.71 13.95 -7.74
CA LEU A 42 8.74 15.33 -7.23
C LEU A 42 9.95 15.54 -6.32
N ARG A 43 10.51 16.74 -6.35
CA ARG A 43 11.46 17.19 -5.32
C ARG A 43 10.72 17.29 -3.99
N GLN A 44 11.41 17.00 -2.88
CA GLN A 44 10.80 17.04 -1.55
C GLN A 44 10.26 18.43 -1.17
N SER A 45 10.94 19.51 -1.62
CA SER A 45 10.48 20.89 -1.44
C SER A 45 9.16 21.16 -2.17
N ASP A 46 9.04 20.65 -3.40
CA ASP A 46 7.85 20.83 -4.23
C ASP A 46 6.67 20.03 -3.64
N ALA A 47 6.95 18.80 -3.20
CA ALA A 47 5.97 17.98 -2.49
C ALA A 47 5.47 18.66 -1.23
N LEU A 48 6.38 19.18 -0.37
CA LEU A 48 6.04 19.92 0.85
C LEU A 48 5.15 21.13 0.53
N PHE A 49 5.49 21.92 -0.50
CA PHE A 49 4.70 23.07 -0.93
C PHE A 49 3.29 22.65 -1.34
N HIS A 50 3.16 21.65 -2.22
CA HIS A 50 1.87 21.19 -2.71
C HIS A 50 0.99 20.59 -1.61
N HIS A 51 1.57 19.82 -0.69
CA HIS A 51 0.87 19.32 0.49
C HIS A 51 0.33 20.45 1.36
N THR A 52 1.18 21.44 1.66
CA THR A 52 0.80 22.58 2.49
C THR A 52 -0.34 23.38 1.86
N ALA A 53 -0.32 23.56 0.54
CA ALA A 53 -1.40 24.24 -0.19
C ALA A 53 -2.70 23.42 -0.24
N ALA A 54 -2.61 22.08 -0.34
CA ALA A 54 -3.80 21.22 -0.45
C ALA A 54 -4.50 20.97 0.89
N LEU A 55 -3.80 20.97 2.00
CA LEU A 55 -4.34 20.59 3.32
C LEU A 55 -5.55 21.41 3.77
N PRO A 56 -5.58 22.76 3.66
CA PRO A 56 -6.75 23.53 4.08
C PRO A 56 -8.01 23.21 3.28
N GLU A 57 -7.86 23.00 1.97
CA GLU A 57 -8.96 22.65 1.08
C GLU A 57 -9.51 21.26 1.41
N LEU A 58 -8.62 20.27 1.58
CA LEU A 58 -9.02 18.90 1.93
C LEU A 58 -9.64 18.81 3.32
N LEU A 59 -9.19 19.61 4.29
CA LEU A 59 -9.86 19.73 5.60
C LEU A 59 -11.28 20.30 5.44
N GLY A 60 -11.46 21.29 4.56
CA GLY A 60 -12.78 21.83 4.23
C GLY A 60 -13.68 20.81 3.53
N GLU A 61 -13.13 19.97 2.65
CA GLU A 61 -13.86 18.86 2.01
C GLU A 61 -14.27 17.80 3.04
N LEU A 62 -13.36 17.40 3.91
CA LEU A 62 -13.57 16.41 4.95
C LEU A 62 -14.68 16.86 5.93
N GLY A 63 -14.72 18.16 6.27
CA GLY A 63 -15.73 18.75 7.13
C GLY A 63 -17.15 18.79 6.55
N LYS A 64 -17.31 18.50 5.25
CA LYS A 64 -18.64 18.31 4.65
C LYS A 64 -19.17 16.88 4.90
N GLY A 65 -18.27 15.92 5.12
CA GLY A 65 -18.59 14.50 5.35
C GLY A 65 -18.57 14.08 6.82
N ALA A 66 -17.93 14.85 7.70
CA ALA A 66 -17.83 14.55 9.12
C ALA A 66 -17.85 15.82 9.97
N ASP A 67 -18.37 15.73 11.19
CA ASP A 67 -18.28 16.79 12.17
C ASP A 67 -16.87 16.84 12.78
N LEU A 68 -16.04 17.76 12.28
CA LEU A 68 -14.68 17.93 12.78
C LEU A 68 -14.63 18.42 14.25
N THR A 69 -15.73 18.97 14.78
CA THR A 69 -15.80 19.35 16.19
C THR A 69 -15.94 18.16 17.11
N ALA A 70 -16.41 17.00 16.60
CA ALA A 70 -16.54 15.76 17.34
C ALA A 70 -15.26 14.89 17.33
N ILE A 71 -14.19 15.31 16.63
CA ILE A 71 -12.90 14.60 16.63
C ILE A 71 -12.32 14.62 18.04
N GLY A 72 -12.04 13.43 18.59
CA GLY A 72 -11.49 13.26 19.94
C GLY A 72 -10.01 12.89 19.98
N ALA A 73 -9.41 12.53 18.84
CA ALA A 73 -7.97 12.33 18.70
C ALA A 73 -7.55 12.51 17.24
N GLY A 74 -6.31 12.93 17.03
CA GLY A 74 -5.72 13.06 15.70
C GLY A 74 -4.46 12.24 15.51
N GLY A 75 -4.18 11.83 14.28
CA GLY A 75 -2.97 11.15 13.87
C GLY A 75 -2.30 11.83 12.69
N GLY A 76 -0.97 11.79 12.65
CA GLY A 76 -0.17 12.29 11.53
C GLY A 76 0.99 11.35 11.21
N SER A 77 1.19 11.04 9.93
CA SER A 77 2.41 10.36 9.47
C SER A 77 3.59 11.32 9.54
N ALA A 78 4.55 11.04 10.42
CA ALA A 78 5.70 11.90 10.65
C ALA A 78 6.94 11.53 9.80
N ARG A 79 6.96 10.33 9.23
CA ARG A 79 8.07 9.80 8.42
C ARG A 79 7.64 8.55 7.63
N PRO A 80 8.43 8.10 6.62
CA PRO A 80 8.08 6.95 5.81
C PRO A 80 7.97 5.63 6.57
N ARG A 81 8.97 5.31 7.40
CA ARG A 81 9.12 3.99 8.05
C ARG A 81 9.45 4.16 9.54
N PRO A 82 9.13 3.16 10.39
CA PRO A 82 9.47 3.19 11.82
C PRO A 82 10.95 2.87 12.08
N VAL A 83 11.85 3.47 11.27
CA VAL A 83 13.30 3.30 11.35
C VAL A 83 13.91 4.67 11.58
N GLU A 84 14.87 4.75 12.51
CA GLU A 84 15.62 5.97 12.78
C GLU A 84 16.31 6.48 11.50
N GLY A 85 16.26 7.80 11.27
CA GLY A 85 16.80 8.43 10.06
C GLY A 85 15.93 8.34 8.80
N SER A 86 14.77 7.67 8.81
CA SER A 86 13.86 7.62 7.68
C SER A 86 13.04 8.91 7.50
N TYR A 87 13.66 10.08 7.66
CA TYR A 87 12.98 11.37 7.52
C TYR A 87 12.87 11.80 6.06
N MET A 88 11.69 12.33 5.70
CA MET A 88 11.45 13.00 4.42
C MET A 88 10.66 14.29 4.65
N PRO A 89 11.10 15.45 4.11
CA PRO A 89 10.48 16.76 4.35
C PRO A 89 8.98 16.84 4.04
N CYS A 90 8.49 16.11 3.04
CA CYS A 90 7.07 16.14 2.66
C CYS A 90 6.12 15.77 3.81
N PHE A 91 6.54 14.90 4.74
CA PHE A 91 5.72 14.52 5.89
C PHE A 91 5.50 15.64 6.91
N LEU A 92 6.38 16.66 6.89
CA LEU A 92 6.27 17.80 7.80
C LEU A 92 4.93 18.55 7.62
N ALA A 93 4.43 18.66 6.40
CA ALA A 93 3.16 19.34 6.15
C ALA A 93 2.00 18.68 6.91
N GLY A 94 1.87 17.35 6.77
CA GLY A 94 0.78 16.60 7.39
C GLY A 94 0.88 16.53 8.90
N VAL A 95 2.07 16.23 9.43
CA VAL A 95 2.24 16.13 10.90
C VAL A 95 2.05 17.48 11.57
N SER A 96 2.53 18.58 10.97
CA SER A 96 2.33 19.93 11.51
C SER A 96 0.85 20.35 11.50
N ALA A 97 0.12 20.01 10.42
CA ALA A 97 -1.31 20.26 10.35
C ALA A 97 -2.09 19.46 11.42
N ALA A 98 -1.77 18.18 11.60
CA ALA A 98 -2.36 17.34 12.63
C ALA A 98 -2.06 17.89 14.04
N GLU A 99 -0.84 18.33 14.28
CA GLU A 99 -0.38 18.91 15.54
C GLU A 99 -1.11 20.23 15.87
N ALA A 100 -1.22 21.13 14.88
CA ALA A 100 -1.94 22.40 15.03
C ALA A 100 -3.43 22.16 15.30
N PHE A 101 -4.07 21.22 14.57
CA PHE A 101 -5.46 20.85 14.78
C PHE A 101 -5.69 20.27 16.17
N CYS A 102 -4.88 19.32 16.60
CA CYS A 102 -5.00 18.69 17.92
C CYS A 102 -4.74 19.68 19.06
N ALA A 103 -3.71 20.53 18.93
CA ALA A 103 -3.41 21.57 19.92
C ALA A 103 -4.55 22.58 20.07
N ALA A 104 -5.13 23.08 18.97
CA ALA A 104 -6.24 24.00 18.98
C ALA A 104 -7.50 23.43 19.65
N LYS A 105 -7.68 22.10 19.59
CA LYS A 105 -8.81 21.41 20.22
C LYS A 105 -8.52 20.87 21.63
N GLY A 106 -7.26 20.86 22.07
CA GLY A 106 -6.88 20.23 23.32
C GLY A 106 -7.05 18.71 23.34
N ILE A 107 -6.88 18.04 22.19
CA ILE A 107 -7.02 16.59 22.02
C ILE A 107 -5.65 15.93 21.77
N PRO A 108 -5.51 14.61 22.06
CA PRO A 108 -4.25 13.91 21.84
C PRO A 108 -3.89 13.80 20.36
N LEU A 109 -2.57 13.92 20.09
CA LEU A 109 -1.94 13.66 18.80
C LEU A 109 -1.15 12.36 18.86
N VAL A 110 -1.39 11.50 17.88
CA VAL A 110 -0.64 10.25 17.66
C VAL A 110 0.27 10.43 16.45
N ARG A 111 1.58 10.36 16.67
CA ARG A 111 2.58 10.37 15.58
C ARG A 111 2.83 8.95 15.10
N THR A 112 2.56 8.70 13.84
CA THR A 112 2.76 7.40 13.19
C THR A 112 3.81 7.49 12.09
N THR A 113 3.96 6.40 11.34
CA THR A 113 4.70 6.40 10.08
C THR A 113 3.75 6.01 8.95
N HIS A 114 4.09 6.42 7.72
CA HIS A 114 3.34 6.06 6.53
C HIS A 114 3.19 4.53 6.39
N GLN A 115 4.28 3.78 6.63
CA GLN A 115 4.24 2.32 6.59
C GLN A 115 3.29 1.72 7.64
N GLN A 116 3.28 2.24 8.88
CA GLN A 116 2.32 1.82 9.91
C GLN A 116 0.88 2.11 9.49
N GLY A 117 0.63 3.28 8.90
CA GLY A 117 -0.67 3.61 8.33
C GLY A 117 -1.11 2.62 7.25
N HIS A 118 -0.23 2.27 6.31
CA HIS A 118 -0.53 1.26 5.30
C HIS A 118 -0.86 -0.11 5.89
N ILE A 119 -0.09 -0.57 6.87
CA ILE A 119 -0.34 -1.85 7.55
C ILE A 119 -1.68 -1.81 8.29
N ALA A 120 -1.96 -0.75 9.04
CA ALA A 120 -3.23 -0.62 9.76
C ALA A 120 -4.44 -0.60 8.81
N ALA A 121 -4.37 0.15 7.71
CA ALA A 121 -5.41 0.16 6.67
C ALA A 121 -5.58 -1.22 6.02
N ALA A 122 -4.46 -1.91 5.74
CA ALA A 122 -4.46 -3.23 5.14
C ALA A 122 -5.13 -4.27 6.04
N LEU A 123 -4.77 -4.31 7.32
CA LEU A 123 -5.33 -5.24 8.30
C LEU A 123 -6.82 -4.97 8.53
N PHE A 124 -7.20 -3.71 8.66
CA PHE A 124 -8.59 -3.30 8.78
C PHE A 124 -9.42 -3.74 7.56
N ALA A 125 -8.95 -3.43 6.35
CA ALA A 125 -9.64 -3.75 5.10
C ALA A 125 -9.72 -5.26 4.82
N ALA A 126 -8.74 -6.02 5.27
CA ALA A 126 -8.74 -7.48 5.19
C ALA A 126 -9.58 -8.13 6.31
N GLN A 127 -10.29 -7.34 7.12
CA GLN A 127 -11.02 -7.79 8.33
C GLN A 127 -10.11 -8.52 9.33
N ARG A 128 -8.81 -8.17 9.31
CA ARG A 128 -7.77 -8.74 10.17
C ARG A 128 -7.38 -7.82 11.32
N ALA A 129 -8.13 -6.74 11.54
CA ALA A 129 -7.87 -5.78 12.61
C ALA A 129 -7.84 -6.44 14.00
N ARG A 130 -8.59 -7.54 14.20
CA ARG A 130 -8.54 -8.39 15.41
C ARG A 130 -7.17 -9.03 15.65
N PHE A 131 -6.32 -9.09 14.63
CA PHE A 131 -4.98 -9.67 14.69
C PHE A 131 -3.87 -8.64 14.96
N PHE A 132 -4.21 -7.41 15.28
CA PHE A 132 -3.23 -6.48 15.83
C PHE A 132 -2.56 -7.11 17.06
N GLY A 133 -1.27 -7.39 16.97
CA GLY A 133 -0.51 -8.10 17.99
C GLY A 133 -0.27 -9.57 17.69
N GLN A 134 -0.91 -10.15 16.66
CA GLN A 134 -0.53 -11.47 16.13
C GLN A 134 0.51 -11.30 15.01
N ARG A 135 1.30 -12.35 14.81
CA ARG A 135 2.32 -12.35 13.73
C ARG A 135 1.68 -12.72 12.40
N GLU A 136 2.06 -11.98 11.38
CA GLU A 136 1.59 -12.20 10.02
C GLU A 136 2.59 -11.69 8.97
N LEU A 137 2.48 -12.19 7.77
CA LEU A 137 3.24 -11.74 6.62
C LEU A 137 2.42 -10.70 5.86
N VAL A 138 3.02 -9.54 5.57
CA VAL A 138 2.38 -8.52 4.75
C VAL A 138 3.26 -8.24 3.53
N PHE A 139 2.72 -8.44 2.34
CA PHE A 139 3.34 -7.98 1.11
C PHE A 139 2.86 -6.58 0.78
N HIS A 140 3.80 -5.67 0.53
CA HIS A 140 3.53 -4.39 -0.08
C HIS A 140 4.12 -4.37 -1.49
N VAL A 141 3.25 -4.44 -2.51
CA VAL A 141 3.65 -4.65 -3.91
C VAL A 141 3.10 -3.53 -4.80
N SER A 142 3.98 -2.60 -5.16
CA SER A 142 3.64 -1.39 -5.91
C SER A 142 4.72 -1.05 -6.95
N GLY A 143 4.61 0.11 -7.59
CA GLY A 143 5.65 0.68 -8.45
C GLY A 143 6.94 1.05 -7.69
N GLY A 144 6.86 1.31 -6.40
CA GLY A 144 7.99 1.73 -5.55
C GLY A 144 8.49 0.66 -4.59
N THR A 145 7.77 -0.45 -4.43
CA THR A 145 8.09 -1.49 -3.44
C THR A 145 7.73 -2.89 -3.93
N THR A 146 8.48 -3.88 -3.48
CA THR A 146 8.12 -5.30 -3.52
C THR A 146 8.69 -5.92 -2.26
N ASP A 147 8.08 -5.57 -1.14
CA ASP A 147 8.57 -5.91 0.19
C ASP A 147 7.71 -7.00 0.82
N LEU A 148 8.38 -7.93 1.50
CA LEU A 148 7.80 -8.89 2.41
C LEU A 148 8.12 -8.46 3.84
N LEU A 149 7.09 -8.13 4.57
CA LEU A 149 7.15 -7.67 5.95
C LEU A 149 6.66 -8.77 6.89
N LEU A 150 7.35 -8.95 8.00
CA LEU A 150 6.86 -9.69 9.17
C LEU A 150 6.32 -8.64 10.15
N CYS A 151 5.05 -8.73 10.47
CA CYS A 151 4.35 -7.77 11.31
C CYS A 151 3.79 -8.45 12.58
N GLU A 152 3.95 -7.80 13.71
CA GLU A 152 3.18 -8.08 14.93
C GLU A 152 2.26 -6.86 15.15
N GLY A 153 1.22 -6.75 14.29
CA GLY A 153 0.43 -5.54 14.14
C GLY A 153 1.23 -4.38 13.52
N PRO A 154 0.70 -3.14 13.58
CA PRO A 154 1.34 -1.97 12.97
C PRO A 154 2.55 -1.43 13.74
N ASP A 155 2.78 -1.88 14.97
CA ASP A 155 3.84 -1.33 15.82
C ASP A 155 5.19 -2.01 15.61
N LYS A 156 5.17 -3.28 15.26
CA LYS A 156 6.38 -4.07 15.09
C LYS A 156 6.43 -4.62 13.67
N ILE A 157 7.10 -3.89 12.81
CA ILE A 157 7.24 -4.17 11.38
C ILE A 157 8.70 -4.41 11.06
N GLN A 158 9.00 -5.60 10.52
CA GLN A 158 10.32 -5.97 10.05
C GLN A 158 10.26 -6.31 8.56
N CYS A 159 11.06 -5.65 7.73
CA CYS A 159 11.27 -6.07 6.34
C CYS A 159 12.20 -7.29 6.34
N ILE A 160 11.64 -8.45 5.96
CA ILE A 160 12.37 -9.73 5.93
C ILE A 160 12.73 -10.16 4.51
N GLY A 161 12.22 -9.47 3.49
CA GLY A 161 12.52 -9.73 2.09
C GLY A 161 12.10 -8.58 1.20
N THR A 162 12.83 -8.39 0.09
CA THR A 162 12.55 -7.33 -0.89
C THR A 162 13.00 -7.74 -2.28
N SER A 163 12.62 -6.98 -3.30
CA SER A 163 13.26 -7.13 -4.61
C SER A 163 14.62 -6.44 -4.63
N THR A 164 15.64 -7.13 -5.15
CA THR A 164 17.03 -6.66 -5.15
C THR A 164 17.37 -5.80 -6.36
N ASP A 165 16.46 -5.68 -7.36
CA ASP A 165 16.74 -4.98 -8.60
C ASP A 165 15.57 -4.18 -9.15
N LEU A 166 14.46 -4.82 -9.52
CA LEU A 166 13.29 -4.20 -10.13
C LEU A 166 12.05 -4.50 -9.31
N TYR A 167 11.22 -3.51 -9.03
CA TYR A 167 9.96 -3.71 -8.34
C TYR A 167 8.88 -4.30 -9.26
N ALA A 168 7.97 -5.08 -8.70
CA ALA A 168 6.93 -5.77 -9.47
C ALA A 168 6.03 -4.81 -10.26
N GLY A 169 5.62 -3.70 -9.65
CA GLY A 169 4.84 -2.69 -10.34
C GLY A 169 5.60 -2.04 -11.50
N GLN A 170 6.91 -1.79 -11.33
CA GLN A 170 7.74 -1.30 -12.43
C GLN A 170 7.84 -2.30 -13.58
N ALA A 171 7.98 -3.60 -13.29
CA ALA A 171 8.01 -4.62 -14.34
C ALA A 171 6.69 -4.65 -15.13
N VAL A 172 5.56 -4.54 -14.44
CA VAL A 172 4.22 -4.48 -15.05
C VAL A 172 4.03 -3.21 -15.88
N ASP A 173 4.38 -2.04 -15.32
CA ASP A 173 4.19 -0.75 -15.98
C ASP A 173 5.10 -0.61 -17.21
N ARG A 174 6.37 -1.05 -17.13
CA ARG A 174 7.30 -1.04 -18.27
C ARG A 174 6.82 -1.91 -19.41
N LEU A 175 6.26 -3.10 -19.11
CA LEU A 175 5.63 -3.94 -20.12
C LEU A 175 4.45 -3.23 -20.78
N GLY A 176 3.55 -2.62 -19.98
CA GLY A 176 2.41 -1.90 -20.49
C GLY A 176 2.79 -0.69 -21.37
N VAL A 177 3.76 0.10 -20.94
CA VAL A 177 4.30 1.22 -21.75
C VAL A 177 4.94 0.71 -23.04
N ARG A 178 5.66 -0.42 -23.01
CA ARG A 178 6.23 -1.07 -24.20
C ARG A 178 5.14 -1.51 -25.20
N LEU A 179 3.95 -1.84 -24.70
CA LEU A 179 2.76 -2.17 -25.50
C LEU A 179 1.96 -0.94 -25.98
N GLY A 180 2.40 0.28 -25.64
CA GLY A 180 1.78 1.53 -26.06
C GLY A 180 0.73 2.10 -25.10
N PHE A 181 0.58 1.57 -23.89
CA PHE A 181 -0.35 2.10 -22.90
C PHE A 181 0.26 3.28 -22.12
N ALA A 182 -0.60 4.17 -21.64
CA ALA A 182 -0.20 5.25 -20.74
C ALA A 182 0.23 4.71 -19.36
N PHE A 183 1.15 5.40 -18.71
CA PHE A 183 1.53 5.13 -17.32
C PHE A 183 0.51 5.75 -16.34
N PRO A 184 0.10 5.03 -15.25
CA PRO A 184 0.45 3.66 -14.92
C PRO A 184 -0.37 2.63 -15.74
N ALA A 185 0.27 1.57 -16.21
CA ALA A 185 -0.28 0.65 -17.19
C ALA A 185 -0.84 -0.66 -16.58
N GLY A 186 -0.78 -0.83 -15.26
CA GLY A 186 -1.12 -2.08 -14.58
C GLY A 186 -2.53 -2.61 -14.87
N ALA A 187 -3.53 -1.72 -14.99
CA ALA A 187 -4.91 -2.10 -15.31
C ALA A 187 -5.02 -2.72 -16.71
N GLU A 188 -4.38 -2.13 -17.73
CA GLU A 188 -4.39 -2.62 -19.10
C GLU A 188 -3.62 -3.94 -19.24
N VAL A 189 -2.48 -4.08 -18.57
CA VAL A 189 -1.72 -5.34 -18.50
C VAL A 189 -2.57 -6.43 -17.87
N SER A 190 -3.30 -6.14 -16.80
CA SER A 190 -4.19 -7.10 -16.15
C SER A 190 -5.35 -7.50 -17.05
N ARG A 191 -5.95 -6.56 -17.77
CA ARG A 191 -7.04 -6.81 -18.73
C ARG A 191 -6.58 -7.72 -19.87
N LEU A 192 -5.43 -7.45 -20.49
CA LEU A 192 -4.86 -8.31 -21.53
C LEU A 192 -4.53 -9.70 -21.00
N ALA A 193 -3.92 -9.79 -19.83
CA ALA A 193 -3.57 -11.06 -19.21
C ALA A 193 -4.81 -11.94 -18.95
N ALA A 194 -5.92 -11.34 -18.52
CA ALA A 194 -7.19 -12.04 -18.28
C ALA A 194 -7.81 -12.59 -19.58
N ALA A 195 -7.59 -11.95 -20.72
CA ALA A 195 -8.07 -12.41 -22.02
C ALA A 195 -7.31 -13.63 -22.58
N CYS A 196 -6.09 -13.88 -22.08
CA CYS A 196 -5.25 -14.99 -22.57
C CYS A 196 -5.77 -16.34 -22.09
N GLN A 197 -6.09 -17.24 -23.02
CA GLN A 197 -6.52 -18.62 -22.73
C GLN A 197 -5.36 -19.62 -22.76
N GLU A 198 -4.20 -19.23 -23.30
CA GLU A 198 -3.05 -20.10 -23.38
C GLU A 198 -2.51 -20.48 -21.99
N PRO A 199 -2.07 -21.73 -21.79
CA PRO A 199 -1.40 -22.13 -20.55
C PRO A 199 -0.02 -21.45 -20.44
N VAL A 200 0.24 -20.86 -19.28
CA VAL A 200 1.49 -20.17 -18.99
C VAL A 200 2.19 -20.86 -17.81
N ARG A 201 3.49 -21.14 -17.97
CA ARG A 201 4.33 -21.66 -16.89
C ARG A 201 5.19 -20.53 -16.33
N PRO A 202 4.87 -19.98 -15.16
CA PRO A 202 5.64 -18.89 -14.59
C PRO A 202 6.99 -19.35 -14.08
N LYS A 203 7.97 -18.44 -14.14
CA LYS A 203 9.30 -18.61 -13.53
C LYS A 203 9.47 -17.57 -12.43
N ALA A 204 10.19 -17.93 -11.38
CA ALA A 204 10.50 -17.01 -10.29
C ALA A 204 11.98 -17.10 -9.92
N SER A 205 12.60 -15.97 -9.68
CA SER A 205 13.95 -15.83 -9.16
C SER A 205 13.89 -15.39 -7.70
N VAL A 206 13.95 -16.35 -6.78
CA VAL A 206 13.83 -16.09 -5.33
C VAL A 206 15.02 -16.71 -4.62
N ARG A 207 15.63 -15.93 -3.72
CA ARG A 207 16.71 -16.37 -2.83
C ARG A 207 16.31 -16.04 -1.38
N GLY A 208 16.03 -17.09 -0.61
CA GLY A 208 15.41 -16.91 0.72
C GLY A 208 14.07 -16.19 0.59
N THR A 209 13.90 -15.09 1.30
CA THR A 209 12.71 -14.24 1.28
C THR A 209 12.80 -13.05 0.31
N SER A 210 13.91 -12.90 -0.42
CA SER A 210 14.12 -11.84 -1.40
C SER A 210 14.05 -12.34 -2.84
N CYS A 211 13.81 -11.45 -3.80
CA CYS A 211 13.65 -11.79 -5.21
C CYS A 211 14.43 -10.86 -6.14
N SER A 212 14.48 -11.23 -7.43
CA SER A 212 14.98 -10.44 -8.55
C SER A 212 13.97 -10.51 -9.70
N LEU A 213 13.59 -9.37 -10.27
CA LEU A 213 12.57 -9.25 -11.31
C LEU A 213 13.11 -8.65 -12.63
N SER A 214 14.38 -8.23 -12.70
CA SER A 214 14.98 -7.75 -13.95
C SER A 214 14.98 -8.81 -15.05
N GLY A 215 15.22 -10.07 -14.69
CA GLY A 215 15.12 -11.20 -15.61
C GLY A 215 13.72 -11.42 -16.17
N LEU A 216 12.66 -11.06 -15.43
CA LEU A 216 11.27 -11.10 -15.91
C LEU A 216 11.05 -10.07 -17.01
N GLN A 217 11.53 -8.83 -16.83
CA GLN A 217 11.44 -7.80 -17.86
C GLN A 217 12.09 -8.27 -19.17
N ASN A 218 13.33 -8.76 -19.12
CA ASN A 218 14.06 -9.25 -20.29
C ASN A 218 13.31 -10.41 -20.97
N GLN A 219 12.68 -11.29 -20.22
CA GLN A 219 11.91 -12.40 -20.79
C GLN A 219 10.64 -11.91 -21.50
N CYS A 220 9.93 -10.91 -20.93
CA CYS A 220 8.77 -10.31 -21.59
C CYS A 220 9.16 -9.62 -22.91
N GLU A 221 10.26 -8.88 -22.92
CA GLU A 221 10.80 -8.26 -24.15
C GLU A 221 11.17 -9.31 -25.22
N ALA A 222 11.81 -10.41 -24.78
CA ALA A 222 12.13 -11.51 -25.69
C ALA A 222 10.90 -12.19 -26.29
N PHE A 223 9.83 -12.37 -25.51
CA PHE A 223 8.57 -12.93 -26.01
C PHE A 223 7.91 -12.04 -27.06
N LEU A 224 7.86 -10.72 -26.82
CA LEU A 224 7.35 -9.77 -27.82
C LEU A 224 8.19 -9.79 -29.10
N ALA A 225 9.53 -9.83 -28.98
CA ALA A 225 10.44 -9.93 -30.13
C ALA A 225 10.28 -11.25 -30.91
N GLN A 226 9.87 -12.33 -30.26
CA GLN A 226 9.56 -13.63 -30.87
C GLN A 226 8.15 -13.72 -31.44
N GLY A 227 7.37 -12.64 -31.41
CA GLY A 227 6.00 -12.61 -31.92
C GLY A 227 4.95 -13.28 -31.04
N LYS A 228 5.24 -13.50 -29.75
CA LYS A 228 4.20 -13.90 -28.79
C LYS A 228 3.17 -12.79 -28.64
N SER A 229 1.91 -13.18 -28.44
CA SER A 229 0.83 -12.21 -28.29
C SER A 229 1.02 -11.33 -27.05
N PRO A 230 0.54 -10.06 -27.07
CA PRO A 230 0.50 -9.19 -25.90
C PRO A 230 -0.20 -9.84 -24.72
N GLU A 231 -1.31 -10.54 -24.94
CA GLU A 231 -2.11 -11.24 -23.91
C GLU A 231 -1.28 -12.32 -23.21
N TYR A 232 -0.56 -13.14 -23.97
CA TYR A 232 0.32 -14.18 -23.42
C TYR A 232 1.43 -13.56 -22.58
N THR A 233 2.09 -12.50 -23.11
CA THR A 233 3.21 -11.85 -22.43
C THR A 233 2.76 -11.16 -21.15
N CYS A 234 1.61 -10.49 -21.15
CA CYS A 234 1.02 -9.88 -19.96
C CYS A 234 0.67 -10.93 -18.90
N LYS A 235 0.04 -12.05 -19.31
CA LYS A 235 -0.27 -13.16 -18.40
C LYS A 235 0.99 -13.78 -17.82
N TYR A 236 2.02 -13.97 -18.63
CA TYR A 236 3.31 -14.47 -18.16
C TYR A 236 3.92 -13.53 -17.11
N CYS A 237 3.94 -12.23 -17.38
CA CYS A 237 4.46 -11.22 -16.45
C CYS A 237 3.76 -11.32 -15.08
N LEU A 238 2.43 -11.24 -15.05
CA LEU A 238 1.66 -11.25 -13.81
C LEU A 238 1.77 -12.58 -13.06
N LEU A 239 1.77 -13.72 -13.77
CA LEU A 239 1.94 -15.02 -13.14
C LEU A 239 3.35 -15.23 -12.59
N CYS A 240 4.40 -14.69 -13.23
CA CYS A 240 5.75 -14.70 -12.67
C CYS A 240 5.86 -13.86 -11.40
N VAL A 241 5.21 -12.69 -11.35
CA VAL A 241 5.10 -11.90 -10.12
C VAL A 241 4.41 -12.72 -9.04
N ALA A 242 3.23 -13.27 -9.33
CA ALA A 242 2.48 -14.09 -8.37
C ALA A 242 3.30 -15.28 -7.84
N GLU A 243 3.97 -16.02 -8.72
CA GLU A 243 4.83 -17.16 -8.32
C GLU A 243 6.02 -16.71 -7.48
N THR A 244 6.58 -15.54 -7.78
CA THR A 244 7.66 -14.94 -6.98
C THR A 244 7.19 -14.68 -5.55
N LEU A 245 6.06 -13.99 -5.38
CA LEU A 245 5.49 -13.69 -4.06
C LEU A 245 5.14 -14.97 -3.31
N ARG A 246 4.56 -15.97 -3.99
CA ARG A 246 4.26 -17.28 -3.40
C ARG A 246 5.51 -17.96 -2.85
N ARG A 247 6.63 -17.94 -3.60
CA ARG A 247 7.90 -18.55 -3.15
C ARG A 247 8.54 -17.77 -2.01
N MET A 248 8.48 -16.45 -2.02
CA MET A 248 8.94 -15.62 -0.91
C MET A 248 8.16 -15.94 0.38
N ALA A 249 6.82 -16.01 0.30
CA ALA A 249 5.98 -16.40 1.43
C ALA A 249 6.28 -17.83 1.91
N ALA A 250 6.46 -18.78 0.99
CA ALA A 250 6.82 -20.15 1.34
C ALA A 250 8.18 -20.24 2.04
N ALA A 251 9.14 -19.39 1.65
CA ALA A 251 10.44 -19.32 2.32
C ALA A 251 10.31 -18.78 3.75
N ALA A 252 9.51 -17.71 3.96
CA ALA A 252 9.26 -17.18 5.30
C ALA A 252 8.51 -18.17 6.20
N ARG A 253 7.53 -18.89 5.65
CA ARG A 253 6.77 -19.93 6.38
C ARG A 253 7.58 -21.18 6.73
N LYS A 254 8.82 -21.34 6.24
CA LYS A 254 9.71 -22.41 6.72
C LYS A 254 10.17 -22.17 8.15
N GLU A 255 10.43 -20.92 8.49
CA GLU A 255 10.83 -20.53 9.85
C GLU A 255 9.62 -20.54 10.79
N GLU A 256 8.45 -20.16 10.28
CA GLU A 256 7.23 -20.03 11.06
C GLU A 256 6.00 -20.49 10.23
N PRO A 257 5.66 -21.79 10.29
CA PRO A 257 4.55 -22.36 9.55
C PRO A 257 3.19 -21.77 9.98
N GLY A 258 2.31 -21.57 9.01
CA GLY A 258 0.93 -21.16 9.28
C GLY A 258 0.71 -19.65 9.41
N LEU A 259 1.74 -18.80 9.25
CA LEU A 259 1.53 -17.36 9.24
C LEU A 259 0.53 -16.96 8.15
N PRO A 260 -0.53 -16.19 8.48
CA PRO A 260 -1.42 -15.61 7.47
C PRO A 260 -0.65 -14.62 6.60
N VAL A 261 -1.10 -14.46 5.35
CA VAL A 261 -0.46 -13.56 4.38
C VAL A 261 -1.46 -12.52 3.91
N VAL A 262 -1.12 -11.25 4.10
CA VAL A 262 -1.89 -10.11 3.61
C VAL A 262 -1.17 -9.49 2.42
N PHE A 263 -1.88 -9.29 1.31
CA PHE A 263 -1.36 -8.67 0.10
C PHE A 263 -1.92 -7.27 -0.10
N ALA A 264 -1.06 -6.26 -0.11
CA ALA A 264 -1.37 -4.86 -0.32
C ALA A 264 -0.58 -4.27 -1.51
N GLY A 265 -1.05 -3.16 -2.05
CA GLY A 265 -0.44 -2.43 -3.16
C GLY A 265 -1.12 -2.65 -4.50
N GLY A 266 -0.87 -1.74 -5.44
CA GLY A 266 -1.61 -1.66 -6.70
C GLY A 266 -1.51 -2.91 -7.59
N VAL A 267 -0.39 -3.63 -7.56
CA VAL A 267 -0.22 -4.88 -8.34
C VAL A 267 -1.19 -5.97 -7.87
N MET A 268 -1.57 -5.95 -6.60
CA MET A 268 -2.49 -6.92 -6.00
C MET A 268 -3.96 -6.68 -6.38
N SER A 269 -4.27 -5.62 -7.11
CA SER A 269 -5.60 -5.40 -7.69
C SER A 269 -5.87 -6.29 -8.92
N SER A 270 -4.84 -6.94 -9.48
CA SER A 270 -4.99 -7.85 -10.61
C SER A 270 -5.67 -9.15 -10.21
N ASP A 271 -6.82 -9.45 -10.81
CA ASP A 271 -7.54 -10.71 -10.58
C ASP A 271 -6.72 -11.94 -11.00
N VAL A 272 -5.88 -11.82 -12.03
CA VAL A 272 -4.98 -12.91 -12.46
C VAL A 272 -4.00 -13.27 -11.35
N VAL A 273 -3.41 -12.27 -10.67
CA VAL A 273 -2.50 -12.47 -9.55
C VAL A 273 -3.24 -13.05 -8.34
N ARG A 274 -4.40 -12.47 -8.00
CA ARG A 274 -5.23 -12.89 -6.85
C ARG A 274 -5.67 -14.35 -6.99
N GLN A 275 -6.24 -14.73 -8.13
CA GLN A 275 -6.68 -16.09 -8.41
C GLN A 275 -5.52 -17.09 -8.32
N TYR A 276 -4.36 -16.74 -8.89
CA TYR A 276 -3.18 -17.61 -8.83
C TYR A 276 -2.72 -17.88 -7.40
N LEU A 277 -2.65 -16.83 -6.56
CA LEU A 277 -2.20 -16.92 -5.17
C LEU A 277 -3.22 -17.66 -4.30
N THR A 278 -4.51 -17.29 -4.38
CA THR A 278 -5.58 -17.93 -3.62
C THR A 278 -5.67 -19.44 -3.89
N ALA A 279 -5.51 -19.85 -5.16
CA ALA A 279 -5.55 -21.28 -5.51
C ALA A 279 -4.35 -22.09 -4.99
N ARG A 280 -3.27 -21.45 -4.54
CA ARG A 280 -2.00 -22.10 -4.19
C ARG A 280 -1.49 -21.81 -2.78
N MET A 281 -2.15 -20.91 -2.08
CA MET A 281 -1.76 -20.52 -0.73
C MET A 281 -3.00 -20.41 0.16
N PRO A 282 -3.11 -21.21 1.22
CA PRO A 282 -4.13 -21.02 2.25
C PRO A 282 -3.84 -19.75 3.07
N ASP A 283 -4.84 -19.26 3.77
CA ASP A 283 -4.76 -18.09 4.66
C ASP A 283 -4.19 -16.85 3.97
N THR A 284 -4.71 -16.56 2.77
CA THR A 284 -4.31 -15.44 1.93
C THR A 284 -5.42 -14.38 1.87
N TYR A 285 -5.07 -13.14 2.17
CA TYR A 285 -5.98 -12.00 2.25
C TYR A 285 -5.50 -10.88 1.35
N PHE A 286 -6.44 -10.26 0.63
CA PHE A 286 -6.14 -9.17 -0.31
C PHE A 286 -6.82 -7.89 0.14
N VAL A 287 -6.05 -6.82 0.16
CA VAL A 287 -6.54 -5.49 0.47
C VAL A 287 -7.34 -4.95 -0.73
N PRO A 288 -8.59 -4.48 -0.54
CA PRO A 288 -9.36 -3.83 -1.58
C PRO A 288 -8.63 -2.58 -2.12
N GLY A 289 -8.76 -2.30 -3.43
CA GLY A 289 -8.00 -1.25 -4.12
C GLY A 289 -8.07 0.14 -3.46
N ARG A 290 -9.23 0.53 -2.89
CA ARG A 290 -9.38 1.82 -2.18
C ARG A 290 -8.45 1.97 -0.97
N PHE A 291 -8.05 0.87 -0.33
CA PHE A 291 -7.13 0.85 0.82
C PHE A 291 -5.68 0.50 0.41
N ALA A 292 -5.47 0.06 -0.83
CA ALA A 292 -4.16 -0.40 -1.30
C ALA A 292 -3.23 0.74 -1.76
N SER A 293 -3.77 1.94 -1.99
CA SER A 293 -3.01 3.15 -2.34
C SER A 293 -2.83 4.05 -1.12
N ASP A 294 -1.91 5.01 -1.22
CA ASP A 294 -1.66 6.01 -0.18
C ASP A 294 -2.97 6.60 0.34
N ASN A 295 -3.18 6.49 1.64
CA ASN A 295 -4.38 6.99 2.31
C ASN A 295 -4.11 7.20 3.81
N ALA A 296 -4.88 8.11 4.42
CA ALA A 296 -4.79 8.43 5.84
C ALA A 296 -5.70 7.55 6.72
N ILE A 297 -6.41 6.59 6.14
CA ILE A 297 -7.35 5.73 6.89
C ILE A 297 -6.62 4.97 8.00
N GLY A 298 -5.48 4.35 7.70
CA GLY A 298 -4.72 3.63 8.72
C GLY A 298 -4.18 4.55 9.81
N VAL A 299 -3.88 5.81 9.49
CA VAL A 299 -3.43 6.81 10.47
C VAL A 299 -4.57 7.17 11.43
N SER A 300 -5.81 7.34 10.94
CA SER A 300 -6.97 7.57 11.82
C SER A 300 -7.30 6.37 12.71
N ILE A 301 -7.12 5.15 12.18
CA ILE A 301 -7.29 3.91 12.93
C ILE A 301 -6.22 3.78 14.04
N LEU A 302 -4.96 4.12 13.76
CA LEU A 302 -3.89 4.12 14.75
C LEU A 302 -4.13 5.17 15.85
N ALA A 303 -4.68 6.33 15.49
CA ALA A 303 -5.08 7.33 16.48
C ALA A 303 -6.17 6.79 17.40
N ALA A 304 -7.17 6.10 16.86
CA ALA A 304 -8.23 5.46 17.66
C ALA A 304 -7.68 4.41 18.63
N ARG A 305 -6.76 3.58 18.17
CA ARG A 305 -6.14 2.52 18.96
C ARG A 305 -5.34 3.06 20.14
N GLU A 306 -4.50 4.06 19.90
CA GLU A 306 -3.61 4.63 20.91
C GLU A 306 -4.37 5.27 22.07
N VAL A 307 -5.53 5.85 21.81
CA VAL A 307 -6.39 6.42 22.85
C VAL A 307 -7.33 5.37 23.49
N GLY A 308 -7.08 4.08 23.28
CA GLY A 308 -7.84 2.98 23.90
C GLY A 308 -9.27 2.82 23.40
N GLN A 309 -9.60 3.41 22.26
CA GLN A 309 -10.92 3.39 21.63
C GLN A 309 -11.00 2.41 20.45
N TRP A 310 -10.21 1.35 20.51
CA TRP A 310 -10.27 0.31 19.48
C TRP A 310 -11.58 -0.46 19.62
N PRO A 311 -12.38 -0.59 18.56
CA PRO A 311 -13.55 -1.45 18.64
C PRO A 311 -13.07 -2.88 18.93
N THR A 312 -13.47 -3.43 20.05
CA THR A 312 -13.47 -4.89 20.23
C THR A 312 -14.45 -5.40 19.20
N LEU A 313 -13.94 -5.78 18.02
CA LEU A 313 -14.74 -6.49 17.03
C LEU A 313 -15.25 -7.73 17.74
N SER A 314 -16.52 -7.70 18.15
CA SER A 314 -17.21 -8.85 18.67
C SER A 314 -17.04 -10.00 17.70
N MET A 315 -16.52 -11.11 18.22
CA MET A 315 -16.35 -12.38 17.52
C MET A 315 -17.67 -12.84 16.90
#